data_05646862a1ba21c75c6c9b4bff6256dc
#
_entry.id   05646862a1ba21c75c6c9b4bff6256dc
#
_cell.length_a   1.000
_cell.length_b   1.000
_cell.length_c   1.000
_cell.angle_alpha   90.00
_cell.angle_beta   90.00
_cell.angle_gamma   90.00
#
_symmetry.space_group_name_H-M   'P 1'
#
loop_
_entity.id
_entity.type
_entity.pdbx_description
1 polymer ?
#
loop_
_entity_poly.entity_id
_entity_poly.type
_entity_poly.pdbx_seq_one_letter_code
_entity_poly.pdbx_strand_id
1 'polypeptide(L)'
;MLEKVQGYIIKIVNHNDNSKILTLYTNKLGKITVAANIPEKLSNGNMGIYDLGNAVNVVLYRKTEDEMYKISEISLLKQYTNMHFDYEKLCILNYVLYAINQNFEENFGDLTFMNFLKLYMRFINETKTEIKKMIFLFDYYFMLINGQIEILPYLNELEATFLEELSTQIVLKKELFDFITPNLIKEMNKFKKNKFKFLDINKELFYN
;
A
#
# COMPACT_ATOMS: atom_id res chain seq x y z
N MET A 1 0.27 -14.09 -24.34
CA MET A 1 -0.73 -13.05 -24.03
C MET A 1 0.00 -11.82 -23.53
N LEU A 2 -0.37 -10.62 -23.97
CA LEU A 2 0.22 -9.34 -23.53
C LEU A 2 -0.82 -8.57 -22.74
N GLU A 3 -0.42 -8.09 -21.54
CA GLU A 3 -1.27 -7.31 -20.65
C GLU A 3 -0.62 -5.98 -20.31
N LYS A 4 -1.38 -4.88 -20.47
CA LYS A 4 -0.95 -3.55 -20.03
C LYS A 4 -1.65 -3.19 -18.74
N VAL A 5 -0.88 -2.99 -17.68
CA VAL A 5 -1.37 -2.68 -16.33
C VAL A 5 -0.65 -1.51 -15.71
N GLN A 6 -1.33 -0.87 -14.77
CA GLN A 6 -0.74 0.10 -13.85
C GLN A 6 -0.74 -0.50 -12.46
N GLY A 7 0.30 -0.30 -11.69
CA GLY A 7 0.37 -0.85 -10.35
C GLY A 7 1.45 -0.21 -9.49
N TYR A 8 1.50 -0.65 -8.25
CA TYR A 8 2.51 -0.28 -7.26
C TYR A 8 3.46 -1.45 -7.04
N ILE A 9 4.74 -1.18 -6.93
CA ILE A 9 5.74 -2.18 -6.52
C ILE A 9 5.62 -2.34 -5.00
N ILE A 10 5.11 -3.49 -4.55
CA ILE A 10 4.86 -3.74 -3.12
C ILE A 10 5.89 -4.65 -2.48
N LYS A 11 6.65 -5.43 -3.27
CA LYS A 11 7.75 -6.26 -2.78
C LYS A 11 8.78 -6.46 -3.88
N ILE A 12 10.04 -6.54 -3.47
CA ILE A 12 11.18 -6.78 -4.36
C ILE A 12 12.04 -7.88 -3.75
N VAL A 13 12.39 -8.88 -4.54
CA VAL A 13 13.34 -9.94 -4.16
C VAL A 13 14.41 -10.02 -5.25
N ASN A 14 15.67 -9.90 -4.88
CA ASN A 14 16.77 -10.14 -5.81
C ASN A 14 16.82 -11.63 -6.14
N HIS A 15 16.82 -11.97 -7.40
CA HIS A 15 16.87 -13.35 -7.87
C HIS A 15 18.29 -13.74 -8.30
N ASN A 16 18.94 -12.90 -9.08
CA ASN A 16 20.34 -12.97 -9.46
C ASN A 16 20.84 -11.55 -9.83
N ASP A 17 22.08 -11.41 -10.29
CA ASP A 17 22.70 -10.12 -10.56
C ASP A 17 21.91 -9.27 -11.59
N ASN A 18 21.21 -9.91 -12.53
CA ASN A 18 20.52 -9.26 -13.62
C ASN A 18 19.00 -9.46 -13.61
N SER A 19 18.43 -10.00 -12.53
CA SER A 19 16.98 -10.19 -12.43
C SER A 19 16.44 -10.01 -11.02
N LYS A 20 15.21 -9.51 -10.95
CA LYS A 20 14.42 -9.36 -9.73
C LYS A 20 13.07 -10.04 -9.90
N ILE A 21 12.54 -10.51 -8.78
CA ILE A 21 11.14 -10.90 -8.67
C ILE A 21 10.42 -9.74 -7.97
N LEU A 22 9.43 -9.18 -8.65
CA LEU A 22 8.61 -8.10 -8.12
C LEU A 22 7.23 -8.63 -7.78
N THR A 23 6.67 -8.18 -6.67
CA THR A 23 5.24 -8.28 -6.43
C THR A 23 4.63 -6.91 -6.70
N LEU A 24 3.62 -6.90 -7.57
CA LEU A 24 2.88 -5.69 -7.95
C LEU A 24 1.44 -5.79 -7.43
N TYR A 25 0.88 -4.67 -6.99
CA TYR A 25 -0.56 -4.54 -6.84
C TYR A 25 -1.09 -3.68 -7.99
N THR A 26 -1.91 -4.28 -8.86
CA THR A 26 -2.27 -3.70 -10.15
C THR A 26 -3.77 -3.40 -10.27
N ASN A 27 -4.10 -2.50 -11.20
CA ASN A 27 -5.48 -2.06 -11.47
C ASN A 27 -6.36 -3.08 -12.20
N LYS A 28 -5.75 -4.10 -12.83
CA LYS A 28 -6.49 -5.10 -13.63
C LYS A 28 -6.33 -6.53 -13.13
N LEU A 29 -5.13 -6.88 -12.70
CA LEU A 29 -4.77 -8.25 -12.33
C LEU A 29 -4.66 -8.43 -10.80
N GLY A 30 -4.91 -7.35 -10.02
CA GLY A 30 -4.73 -7.39 -8.58
C GLY A 30 -3.28 -7.58 -8.16
N LYS A 31 -3.04 -8.34 -7.10
CA LYS A 31 -1.69 -8.68 -6.65
C LYS A 31 -1.12 -9.78 -7.54
N ILE A 32 0.03 -9.52 -8.14
CA ILE A 32 0.72 -10.48 -9.02
C ILE A 32 2.21 -10.49 -8.73
N THR A 33 2.81 -11.66 -8.94
CA THR A 33 4.27 -11.83 -8.89
C THR A 33 4.83 -11.92 -10.30
N VAL A 34 5.86 -11.14 -10.62
CA VAL A 34 6.41 -11.01 -11.96
C VAL A 34 7.93 -11.07 -11.96
N ALA A 35 8.51 -11.66 -13.01
CA ALA A 35 9.95 -11.63 -13.23
C ALA A 35 10.35 -10.39 -14.04
N ALA A 36 11.34 -9.65 -13.54
CA ALA A 36 11.92 -8.47 -14.16
C ALA A 36 13.39 -8.73 -14.50
N ASN A 37 13.74 -8.73 -15.77
CA ASN A 37 15.12 -8.68 -16.21
C ASN A 37 15.62 -7.25 -16.18
N ILE A 38 16.75 -6.98 -15.51
CA ILE A 38 17.36 -5.67 -15.40
C ILE A 38 18.57 -5.66 -16.33
N PRO A 39 18.51 -4.94 -17.46
CA PRO A 39 19.67 -4.82 -18.35
C PRO A 39 20.84 -4.14 -17.62
N GLU A 40 22.07 -4.60 -17.83
CA GLU A 40 23.29 -3.99 -17.24
C GLU A 40 23.41 -2.49 -17.51
N LYS A 41 22.92 -2.00 -18.66
CA LYS A 41 22.90 -0.57 -19.00
C LYS A 41 21.93 0.26 -18.12
N LEU A 42 20.96 -0.36 -17.47
CA LEU A 42 20.05 0.30 -16.53
C LEU A 42 20.62 0.38 -15.10
N SER A 43 21.69 -0.36 -14.80
CA SER A 43 22.37 -0.29 -13.50
C SER A 43 22.94 1.13 -13.22
N ASN A 44 23.15 1.92 -14.24
CA ASN A 44 23.80 3.25 -14.13
C ASN A 44 22.85 4.48 -14.20
N GLY A 45 21.53 4.33 -14.32
CA GLY A 45 20.67 5.53 -14.45
C GLY A 45 19.18 5.37 -14.13
N ASN A 46 18.63 4.16 -14.20
CA ASN A 46 17.19 3.93 -14.03
C ASN A 46 16.85 2.94 -12.89
N MET A 47 17.75 2.75 -11.93
CA MET A 47 17.49 1.87 -10.78
C MET A 47 16.29 2.34 -9.96
N GLY A 48 16.01 3.65 -9.92
CA GLY A 48 14.88 4.21 -9.19
C GLY A 48 13.49 3.79 -9.68
N ILE A 49 13.35 3.19 -10.88
CA ILE A 49 12.05 2.66 -11.33
C ILE A 49 11.61 1.48 -10.45
N TYR A 50 12.56 0.65 -10.04
CA TYR A 50 12.31 -0.58 -9.27
C TYR A 50 12.28 -0.37 -7.76
N ASP A 51 11.98 0.85 -7.29
CA ASP A 51 11.91 1.12 -5.86
C ASP A 51 10.52 0.77 -5.30
N LEU A 52 10.49 0.36 -4.03
CA LEU A 52 9.26 0.08 -3.29
C LEU A 52 8.35 1.30 -3.26
N GLY A 53 7.07 1.07 -3.46
CA GLY A 53 6.05 2.13 -3.45
C GLY A 53 5.95 2.93 -4.75
N ASN A 54 6.84 2.73 -5.72
CA ASN A 54 6.70 3.39 -7.01
C ASN A 54 5.45 2.91 -7.76
N ALA A 55 4.73 3.87 -8.35
CA ALA A 55 3.69 3.57 -9.31
C ALA A 55 4.30 3.43 -10.71
N VAL A 56 3.97 2.33 -11.39
CA VAL A 56 4.55 1.96 -12.69
C VAL A 56 3.49 1.59 -13.71
N ASN A 57 3.79 1.85 -14.99
CA ASN A 57 3.11 1.22 -16.12
C ASN A 57 3.94 0.02 -16.54
N VAL A 58 3.30 -1.12 -16.70
CA VAL A 58 3.98 -2.36 -17.05
C VAL A 58 3.29 -3.06 -18.20
N VAL A 59 4.08 -3.52 -19.16
CA VAL A 59 3.64 -4.48 -20.18
C VAL A 59 4.14 -5.86 -19.75
N LEU A 60 3.22 -6.74 -19.50
CA LEU A 60 3.45 -8.10 -19.03
C LEU A 60 3.23 -9.09 -20.15
N TYR A 61 3.99 -10.18 -20.16
CA TYR A 61 3.73 -11.31 -21.02
C TYR A 61 3.93 -12.64 -20.28
N ARG A 62 3.20 -13.65 -20.70
CA ARG A 62 3.40 -15.07 -20.36
C ARG A 62 3.07 -15.93 -21.56
N LYS A 63 3.73 -17.07 -21.68
CA LYS A 63 3.52 -18.02 -22.77
C LYS A 63 2.27 -18.87 -22.54
N THR A 64 2.13 -19.39 -21.31
CA THR A 64 0.99 -20.20 -20.86
C THR A 64 0.34 -19.56 -19.64
N GLU A 65 -0.86 -19.97 -19.28
CA GLU A 65 -1.58 -19.45 -18.11
C GLU A 65 -0.91 -19.80 -16.79
N ASP A 66 -0.24 -20.93 -16.73
CA ASP A 66 0.47 -21.43 -15.53
C ASP A 66 1.85 -20.80 -15.33
N GLU A 67 2.37 -20.07 -16.32
CA GLU A 67 3.67 -19.40 -16.20
C GLU A 67 3.57 -18.07 -15.47
N MET A 68 4.60 -17.77 -14.67
CA MET A 68 4.77 -16.45 -14.08
C MET A 68 4.87 -15.39 -15.17
N TYR A 69 4.21 -14.25 -14.96
CA TYR A 69 4.35 -13.10 -15.83
C TYR A 69 5.80 -12.59 -15.85
N LYS A 70 6.23 -12.16 -17.03
CA LYS A 70 7.51 -11.48 -17.24
C LYS A 70 7.26 -10.07 -17.71
N ILE A 71 8.09 -9.14 -17.27
CA ILE A 71 8.03 -7.75 -17.71
C ILE A 71 8.69 -7.65 -19.09
N SER A 72 7.93 -7.18 -20.10
CA SER A 72 8.43 -6.78 -21.40
C SER A 72 8.89 -5.34 -21.39
N GLU A 73 8.06 -4.44 -20.81
CA GLU A 73 8.34 -3.01 -20.69
C GLU A 73 7.90 -2.51 -19.32
N ILE A 74 8.66 -1.59 -18.76
CA ILE A 74 8.31 -0.88 -17.54
C ILE A 74 8.65 0.59 -17.66
N SER A 75 7.75 1.44 -17.20
CA SER A 75 7.99 2.88 -17.10
C SER A 75 7.46 3.42 -15.79
N LEU A 76 8.15 4.41 -15.24
CA LEU A 76 7.75 5.09 -14.03
C LEU A 76 6.51 5.95 -14.32
N LEU A 77 5.44 5.74 -13.57
CA LEU A 77 4.24 6.56 -13.61
C LEU A 77 4.33 7.68 -12.56
N LYS A 78 4.72 7.32 -11.33
CA LYS A 78 4.88 8.27 -10.23
C LYS A 78 5.90 7.75 -9.22
N GLN A 79 6.82 8.60 -8.81
CA GLN A 79 7.71 8.40 -7.67
C GLN A 79 7.27 9.29 -6.52
N TYR A 80 7.25 8.74 -5.33
CA TYR A 80 6.87 9.46 -4.12
C TYR A 80 8.13 9.79 -3.30
N THR A 81 8.90 10.73 -3.80
CA THR A 81 10.25 11.04 -3.32
C THR A 81 10.31 11.34 -1.83
N ASN A 82 9.35 12.12 -1.30
CA ASN A 82 9.35 12.48 0.12
C ASN A 82 9.17 11.28 1.05
N MET A 83 8.60 10.16 0.56
CA MET A 83 8.46 8.94 1.38
C MET A 83 9.80 8.24 1.62
N HIS A 84 10.78 8.44 0.76
CA HIS A 84 12.10 7.81 0.88
C HIS A 84 13.09 8.63 1.69
N PHE A 85 12.86 9.93 1.84
CA PHE A 85 13.76 10.84 2.57
C PHE A 85 13.27 11.20 3.98
N ASP A 86 12.04 10.85 4.32
CA ASP A 86 11.45 11.06 5.64
C ASP A 86 11.24 9.69 6.31
N TYR A 87 11.93 9.47 7.44
CA TYR A 87 11.89 8.18 8.15
C TYR A 87 10.46 7.77 8.55
N GLU A 88 9.67 8.70 9.07
CA GLU A 88 8.30 8.40 9.48
C GLU A 88 7.43 8.01 8.29
N LYS A 89 7.58 8.70 7.15
CA LYS A 89 6.88 8.36 5.90
C LYS A 89 7.34 7.02 5.35
N LEU A 90 8.62 6.71 5.44
CA LEU A 90 9.16 5.40 5.04
C LEU A 90 8.56 4.28 5.90
N CYS A 91 8.40 4.50 7.20
CA CYS A 91 7.73 3.55 8.09
C CYS A 91 6.27 3.31 7.68
N ILE A 92 5.52 4.37 7.36
CA ILE A 92 4.14 4.25 6.89
C ILE A 92 4.09 3.52 5.55
N LEU A 93 5.00 3.85 4.61
CA LEU A 93 5.09 3.17 3.32
C LEU A 93 5.28 1.66 3.51
N ASN A 94 6.28 1.26 4.29
CA ASN A 94 6.55 -0.15 4.56
C ASN A 94 5.35 -0.86 5.20
N TYR A 95 4.67 -0.20 6.14
CA TYR A 95 3.45 -0.71 6.75
C TYR A 95 2.35 -0.98 5.72
N VAL A 96 2.07 0.00 4.85
CA VAL A 96 1.06 -0.10 3.80
C VAL A 96 1.38 -1.25 2.84
N LEU A 97 2.61 -1.30 2.34
CA LEU A 97 3.04 -2.34 1.40
C LEU A 97 3.00 -3.73 2.03
N TYR A 98 3.39 -3.85 3.31
CA TYR A 98 3.26 -5.09 4.06
C TYR A 98 1.80 -5.52 4.19
N ALA A 99 0.91 -4.61 4.60
CA ALA A 99 -0.50 -4.91 4.76
C ALA A 99 -1.14 -5.41 3.45
N ILE A 100 -0.83 -4.77 2.32
CA ILE A 100 -1.30 -5.22 1.00
C ILE A 100 -0.74 -6.61 0.69
N ASN A 101 0.56 -6.81 0.86
CA ASN A 101 1.20 -8.07 0.53
C ASN A 101 0.66 -9.26 1.34
N GLN A 102 0.29 -9.04 2.61
CA GLN A 102 -0.17 -10.10 3.52
C GLN A 102 -1.68 -10.40 3.42
N ASN A 103 -2.49 -9.44 3.02
CA ASN A 103 -3.94 -9.57 3.11
C ASN A 103 -4.65 -9.73 1.76
N PHE A 104 -4.01 -9.42 0.63
CA PHE A 104 -4.54 -9.75 -0.69
C PHE A 104 -3.97 -11.07 -1.20
N GLU A 105 -4.83 -11.90 -1.77
CA GLU A 105 -4.43 -13.12 -2.47
C GLU A 105 -3.86 -12.80 -3.86
N GLU A 106 -3.08 -13.73 -4.42
CA GLU A 106 -2.59 -13.63 -5.79
C GLU A 106 -3.77 -13.57 -6.79
N ASN A 107 -3.64 -12.74 -7.80
CA ASN A 107 -4.64 -12.47 -8.83
C ASN A 107 -5.96 -11.90 -8.29
N PHE A 108 -5.98 -11.46 -7.03
CA PHE A 108 -7.12 -10.77 -6.45
C PHE A 108 -6.81 -9.27 -6.35
N GLY A 109 -7.71 -8.45 -6.87
CA GLY A 109 -7.62 -6.99 -6.81
C GLY A 109 -8.98 -6.34 -6.73
N ASP A 110 -9.02 -5.21 -6.07
CA ASP A 110 -10.18 -4.35 -5.93
C ASP A 110 -9.87 -2.97 -6.49
N LEU A 111 -10.71 -2.50 -7.43
CA LEU A 111 -10.50 -1.20 -8.07
C LEU A 111 -10.74 -0.04 -7.08
N THR A 112 -11.67 -0.22 -6.14
CA THR A 112 -11.93 0.78 -5.08
C THR A 112 -10.71 0.94 -4.20
N PHE A 113 -10.12 -0.20 -3.80
CA PHE A 113 -8.87 -0.20 -3.03
C PHE A 113 -7.70 0.41 -3.83
N MET A 114 -7.59 0.11 -5.12
CA MET A 114 -6.54 0.72 -5.96
C MET A 114 -6.68 2.24 -6.04
N ASN A 115 -7.90 2.75 -6.17
CA ASN A 115 -8.16 4.18 -6.16
C ASN A 115 -7.84 4.82 -4.80
N PHE A 116 -8.25 4.17 -3.71
CA PHE A 116 -7.88 4.58 -2.37
C PHE A 116 -6.36 4.61 -2.18
N LEU A 117 -5.66 3.55 -2.57
CA LEU A 117 -4.20 3.48 -2.46
C LEU A 117 -3.51 4.63 -3.19
N LYS A 118 -3.96 4.97 -4.39
CA LYS A 118 -3.44 6.10 -5.15
C LYS A 118 -3.60 7.45 -4.41
N LEU A 119 -4.76 7.68 -3.82
CA LEU A 119 -5.02 8.88 -3.02
C LEU A 119 -4.18 8.89 -1.75
N TYR A 120 -4.08 7.75 -1.08
CA TYR A 120 -3.37 7.61 0.18
C TYR A 120 -1.85 7.79 0.01
N MET A 121 -1.25 7.19 -1.02
CA MET A 121 0.18 7.36 -1.34
C MET A 121 0.52 8.84 -1.62
N ARG A 122 -0.36 9.53 -2.35
CA ARG A 122 -0.22 10.97 -2.57
C ARG A 122 -0.33 11.75 -1.27
N PHE A 123 -1.32 11.43 -0.45
CA PHE A 123 -1.56 12.09 0.84
C PHE A 123 -0.37 11.98 1.79
N ILE A 124 0.23 10.78 1.96
CA ILE A 124 1.43 10.59 2.77
C ILE A 124 2.59 11.44 2.21
N ASN A 125 2.79 11.40 0.89
CA ASN A 125 3.91 12.11 0.27
C ASN A 125 3.83 13.62 0.49
N GLU A 126 2.64 14.21 0.45
CA GLU A 126 2.41 15.67 0.48
C GLU A 126 2.15 16.21 1.89
N THR A 127 1.68 15.40 2.83
CA THR A 127 1.24 15.84 4.16
C THR A 127 2.38 15.74 5.18
N LYS A 128 2.43 16.68 6.14
CA LYS A 128 3.32 16.57 7.30
C LYS A 128 2.89 15.39 8.16
N THR A 129 3.88 14.63 8.63
CA THR A 129 3.63 13.32 9.25
C THR A 129 3.04 13.42 10.66
N GLU A 130 1.99 12.66 10.88
CA GLU A 130 1.47 12.22 12.18
C GLU A 130 1.23 10.71 12.07
N ILE A 131 2.31 9.94 12.22
CA ILE A 131 2.38 8.51 11.85
C ILE A 131 1.20 7.68 12.36
N LYS A 132 0.81 7.82 13.65
CA LYS A 132 -0.28 7.04 14.25
C LYS A 132 -1.63 7.35 13.61
N LYS A 133 -1.88 8.61 13.28
CA LYS A 133 -3.13 9.07 12.66
C LYS A 133 -3.21 8.68 11.19
N MET A 134 -2.08 8.76 10.48
CA MET A 134 -2.00 8.29 9.10
C MET A 134 -2.27 6.78 9.02
N ILE A 135 -1.64 5.99 9.89
CA ILE A 135 -1.88 4.56 9.95
C ILE A 135 -3.34 4.24 10.31
N PHE A 136 -3.92 4.98 11.27
CA PHE A 136 -5.34 4.84 11.59
C PHE A 136 -6.24 5.04 10.36
N LEU A 137 -6.00 6.09 9.56
CA LEU A 137 -6.78 6.33 8.32
C LEU A 137 -6.60 5.20 7.31
N PHE A 138 -5.38 4.69 7.14
CA PHE A 138 -5.15 3.55 6.27
C PHE A 138 -5.92 2.31 6.75
N ASP A 139 -5.78 1.95 8.01
CA ASP A 139 -6.44 0.78 8.61
C ASP A 139 -7.96 0.87 8.48
N TYR A 140 -8.51 2.04 8.79
CA TYR A 140 -9.94 2.29 8.69
C TYR A 140 -10.46 2.07 7.28
N TYR A 141 -9.88 2.75 6.29
CA TYR A 141 -10.33 2.60 4.90
C TYR A 141 -9.99 1.23 4.31
N PHE A 142 -8.88 0.63 4.71
CA PHE A 142 -8.55 -0.75 4.32
C PHE A 142 -9.64 -1.71 4.77
N MET A 143 -10.07 -1.64 6.03
CA MET A 143 -11.12 -2.51 6.56
C MET A 143 -12.49 -2.17 6.00
N LEU A 144 -12.80 -0.89 5.79
CA LEU A 144 -14.07 -0.45 5.21
C LEU A 144 -14.25 -1.00 3.79
N ILE A 145 -13.24 -0.86 2.93
CA ILE A 145 -13.27 -1.33 1.54
C ILE A 145 -13.36 -2.86 1.47
N ASN A 146 -12.73 -3.56 2.41
CA ASN A 146 -12.82 -5.02 2.48
C ASN A 146 -14.09 -5.53 3.20
N GLY A 147 -15.05 -4.66 3.53
CA GLY A 147 -16.31 -5.03 4.17
C GLY A 147 -16.15 -5.60 5.59
N GLN A 148 -15.06 -5.25 6.26
CA GLN A 148 -14.68 -5.82 7.56
C GLN A 148 -14.85 -4.83 8.72
N ILE A 149 -15.39 -3.64 8.44
CA ILE A 149 -15.61 -2.66 9.49
C ILE A 149 -16.88 -3.01 10.26
N GLU A 150 -16.72 -3.23 11.53
CA GLU A 150 -17.81 -3.31 12.49
C GLU A 150 -17.77 -2.05 13.37
N ILE A 151 -18.87 -1.74 14.04
CA ILE A 151 -18.89 -0.64 15.00
C ILE A 151 -17.82 -0.94 16.06
N LEU A 152 -16.81 -0.07 16.16
CA LEU A 152 -15.80 -0.22 17.19
C LEU A 152 -16.45 -0.05 18.55
N PRO A 153 -16.27 -1.01 19.48
CA PRO A 153 -16.83 -0.90 20.82
C PRO A 153 -16.16 0.25 21.61
N TYR A 154 -16.85 0.77 22.59
CA TYR A 154 -16.32 1.76 23.54
C TYR A 154 -15.96 3.12 22.92
N LEU A 155 -16.67 3.53 21.86
CA LEU A 155 -16.57 4.88 21.31
C LEU A 155 -17.53 5.83 22.02
N ASN A 156 -17.10 7.08 22.19
CA ASN A 156 -18.02 8.15 22.55
C ASN A 156 -18.84 8.61 21.32
N GLU A 157 -19.86 9.40 21.55
CA GLU A 157 -20.78 9.85 20.48
C GLU A 157 -20.06 10.62 19.36
N LEU A 158 -19.10 11.48 19.69
CA LEU A 158 -18.32 12.24 18.70
C LEU A 158 -17.43 11.33 17.84
N GLU A 159 -16.80 10.34 18.45
CA GLU A 159 -15.98 9.35 17.75
C GLU A 159 -16.82 8.48 16.80
N ALA A 160 -18.00 8.06 17.25
CA ALA A 160 -18.93 7.28 16.45
C ALA A 160 -19.42 8.08 15.24
N THR A 161 -19.86 9.34 15.45
CA THR A 161 -20.28 10.25 14.37
C THR A 161 -19.15 10.50 13.36
N PHE A 162 -17.93 10.71 13.84
CA PHE A 162 -16.77 10.90 12.97
C PHE A 162 -16.52 9.68 12.07
N LEU A 163 -16.59 8.46 12.60
CA LEU A 163 -16.41 7.25 11.79
C LEU A 163 -17.57 7.04 10.81
N GLU A 164 -18.79 7.38 11.19
CA GLU A 164 -19.95 7.33 10.31
C GLU A 164 -19.77 8.29 9.13
N GLU A 165 -19.34 9.52 9.37
CA GLU A 165 -19.00 10.48 8.31
C GLU A 165 -17.87 9.96 7.39
N LEU A 166 -16.81 9.41 7.95
CA LEU A 166 -15.72 8.81 7.17
C LEU A 166 -16.18 7.65 6.30
N SER A 167 -17.21 6.91 6.71
CA SER A 167 -17.73 5.76 5.96
C SER A 167 -18.47 6.17 4.69
N THR A 168 -18.98 7.40 4.61
CA THR A 168 -19.77 7.87 3.47
C THR A 168 -18.96 8.13 2.22
N GLN A 169 -17.69 8.50 2.37
CA GLN A 169 -16.77 8.77 1.27
C GLN A 169 -15.31 8.66 1.70
N ILE A 170 -14.45 8.28 0.76
CA ILE A 170 -12.99 8.28 1.01
C ILE A 170 -12.49 9.72 0.96
N VAL A 171 -12.17 10.28 2.13
CA VAL A 171 -11.61 11.62 2.29
C VAL A 171 -10.26 11.51 3.00
N LEU A 172 -9.22 12.11 2.41
CA LEU A 172 -7.88 12.17 2.99
C LEU A 172 -7.44 13.63 3.08
N LYS A 173 -7.65 14.21 4.23
CA LYS A 173 -7.32 15.62 4.56
C LYS A 173 -6.67 15.70 5.92
N LYS A 174 -5.77 16.66 6.10
CA LYS A 174 -5.05 16.87 7.37
C LYS A 174 -5.99 17.26 8.52
N GLU A 175 -7.06 17.98 8.22
CA GLU A 175 -8.07 18.41 9.19
C GLU A 175 -8.74 17.23 9.92
N LEU A 176 -8.75 16.03 9.30
CA LEU A 176 -9.26 14.83 9.96
C LEU A 176 -8.42 14.43 11.18
N PHE A 177 -7.16 14.84 11.25
CA PHE A 177 -6.29 14.48 12.37
C PHE A 177 -6.75 15.01 13.71
N ASP A 178 -7.47 16.13 13.71
CA ASP A 178 -8.00 16.75 14.94
C ASP A 178 -9.10 15.87 15.59
N PHE A 179 -9.78 15.05 14.79
CA PHE A 179 -10.83 14.13 15.23
C PHE A 179 -10.32 12.73 15.59
N ILE A 180 -9.09 12.36 15.19
CA ILE A 180 -8.49 11.06 15.48
C ILE A 180 -7.91 11.08 16.90
N THR A 181 -8.68 10.57 17.85
CA THR A 181 -8.32 10.53 19.28
C THR A 181 -7.41 9.35 19.60
N PRO A 182 -6.66 9.40 20.72
CA PRO A 182 -5.91 8.26 21.21
C PRO A 182 -6.78 7.03 21.47
N ASN A 183 -8.06 7.24 21.87
CA ASN A 183 -9.01 6.16 22.10
C ASN A 183 -9.37 5.45 20.78
N LEU A 184 -9.68 6.19 19.73
CA LEU A 184 -9.92 5.63 18.39
C LEU A 184 -8.75 4.77 17.91
N ILE A 185 -7.52 5.26 18.05
CA ILE A 185 -6.31 4.51 17.67
C ILE A 185 -6.19 3.22 18.49
N LYS A 186 -6.46 3.27 19.80
CA LYS A 186 -6.41 2.13 20.69
C LYS A 186 -7.45 1.06 20.30
N GLU A 187 -8.70 1.47 20.10
CA GLU A 187 -9.77 0.53 19.75
C GLU A 187 -9.56 -0.07 18.35
N MET A 188 -9.10 0.71 17.40
CA MET A 188 -8.71 0.22 16.08
C MET A 188 -7.60 -0.84 16.16
N ASN A 189 -6.57 -0.60 16.99
CA ASN A 189 -5.47 -1.55 17.17
C ASN A 189 -5.93 -2.87 17.83
N LYS A 190 -6.91 -2.83 18.72
CA LYS A 190 -7.50 -4.06 19.29
C LYS A 190 -8.28 -4.83 18.22
N PHE A 191 -9.07 -4.12 17.43
CA PHE A 191 -9.94 -4.70 16.42
C PHE A 191 -9.14 -5.40 15.31
N LYS A 192 -8.13 -4.73 14.75
CA LYS A 192 -7.35 -5.28 13.64
C LYS A 192 -6.52 -6.51 13.98
N LYS A 193 -6.05 -6.65 15.23
CA LYS A 193 -5.26 -7.82 15.66
C LYS A 193 -5.97 -9.16 15.44
N ASN A 194 -7.29 -9.15 15.45
CA ASN A 194 -8.09 -10.37 15.37
C ASN A 194 -8.52 -10.72 13.93
N LYS A 195 -8.40 -9.77 12.98
CA LYS A 195 -8.99 -9.91 11.65
C LYS A 195 -7.99 -9.86 10.50
N PHE A 196 -6.87 -9.18 10.66
CA PHE A 196 -5.92 -8.94 9.58
C PHE A 196 -4.46 -9.17 10.01
N LYS A 197 -3.62 -9.48 9.01
CA LYS A 197 -2.17 -9.57 9.17
C LYS A 197 -1.55 -8.17 9.00
N PHE A 198 -1.62 -7.36 10.02
CA PHE A 198 -0.93 -6.07 10.08
C PHE A 198 0.38 -6.19 10.85
N LEU A 199 1.34 -5.31 10.53
CA LEU A 199 2.51 -5.12 11.36
C LEU A 199 2.10 -4.61 12.75
N ASP A 200 2.68 -5.17 13.80
CA ASP A 200 2.58 -4.58 15.14
C ASP A 200 3.57 -3.41 15.23
N ILE A 201 3.11 -2.23 14.82
CA ILE A 201 3.92 -1.01 14.73
C ILE A 201 4.58 -0.66 16.05
N ASN A 202 3.94 -0.98 17.18
CA ASN A 202 4.51 -0.66 18.49
C ASN A 202 5.75 -1.51 18.81
N LYS A 203 5.90 -2.69 18.22
CA LYS A 203 7.05 -3.56 18.44
C LYS A 203 8.17 -3.35 17.42
N GLU A 204 7.83 -3.10 16.17
CA GLU A 204 8.83 -3.10 15.09
C GLU A 204 9.37 -1.71 14.75
N LEU A 205 8.58 -0.64 14.95
CA LEU A 205 8.97 0.72 14.55
C LEU A 205 9.44 1.62 15.70
N PHE A 206 9.16 1.26 16.98
CA PHE A 206 9.48 2.11 18.12
C PHE A 206 10.41 1.48 19.16
N TYR A 207 10.86 0.23 18.95
CA TYR A 207 11.74 -0.49 19.88
C TYR A 207 13.03 -1.02 19.26
N ASN A 208 13.38 -0.59 18.03
CA ASN A 208 14.70 -0.82 17.43
C ASN A 208 15.51 0.46 17.37
#